data_34287ef3f29a271fd681c9554da7a433
#
_entry.id   34287ef3f29a271fd681c9554da7a433
#
_cell.length_a   1.000
_cell.length_b   1.000
_cell.length_c   1.000
_cell.angle_alpha   90.00
_cell.angle_beta   90.00
_cell.angle_gamma   90.00
#
_symmetry.space_group_name_H-M   'P 1'
#
loop_
_entity.id
_entity.type
_entity.pdbx_description
1 polymer ?
#
loop_
_entity_poly.entity_id
_entity_poly.type
_entity_poly.pdbx_seq_one_letter_code
_entity_poly.pdbx_strand_id
1 'polypeptide(L)'
;MNKNNISIQKAQKEEYDELRKIFLNTRQENFNWVEYDSMKSEDFDSSTEGELIFTAKINNDIAGFISIWEEDKFIHNLFVSSNFKRCGVGKALINQSVRAVGLPLTLKCVKANVNAVNFYLSQGWTIEEEVIENEPYYLMKYKVINVLEK
;
A
#
# COMPACT_ATOMS: atom_id res chain seq x y z
N MET A 1 13.09 18.79 3.68
CA MET A 1 13.17 18.23 3.58
C MET A 1 13.35 17.32 2.66
N ASN A 2 13.83 16.67 2.73
CA ASN A 2 14.26 15.99 1.77
C ASN A 2 13.63 14.73 1.61
N LYS A 3 12.45 14.77 1.14
CA LYS A 3 11.76 13.58 0.96
C LYS A 3 12.35 12.76 -0.10
N ASN A 4 13.41 13.25 -0.67
CA ASN A 4 14.00 12.50 -1.74
C ASN A 4 14.84 11.35 -1.30
N ASN A 5 15.05 11.20 -0.01
CA ASN A 5 15.90 10.13 0.47
C ASN A 5 15.13 8.82 0.73
N ILE A 6 14.18 8.53 -0.11
CA ILE A 6 13.43 7.27 0.01
C ILE A 6 14.20 6.19 -0.70
N SER A 7 14.53 5.12 0.01
CA SER A 7 15.12 3.95 -0.62
C SER A 7 14.14 2.80 -0.51
N ILE A 8 14.06 1.99 -1.56
CA ILE A 8 13.13 0.89 -1.59
C ILE A 8 13.86 -0.37 -1.98
N GLN A 9 13.63 -1.43 -1.23
CA GLN A 9 14.21 -2.71 -1.57
C GLN A 9 13.31 -3.83 -1.07
N LYS A 10 13.58 -5.01 -1.57
CA LYS A 10 12.79 -6.17 -1.19
C LYS A 10 12.90 -6.35 0.32
N ALA A 11 11.79 -6.65 0.97
CA ALA A 11 11.77 -6.77 2.42
C ALA A 11 12.67 -7.90 2.90
N GLN A 12 13.36 -7.65 4.00
CA GLN A 12 14.21 -8.64 4.65
C GLN A 12 13.48 -9.14 5.89
N LYS A 13 13.74 -10.38 6.27
CA LYS A 13 13.06 -10.95 7.43
C LYS A 13 13.31 -10.17 8.70
N GLU A 14 14.47 -9.56 8.83
CA GLU A 14 14.79 -8.75 9.99
C GLU A 14 13.90 -7.53 10.11
N GLU A 15 13.24 -7.13 9.04
CA GLU A 15 12.36 -5.97 9.02
C GLU A 15 10.93 -6.31 9.40
N TYR A 16 10.59 -7.60 9.44
CA TYR A 16 9.20 -8.00 9.59
C TYR A 16 8.57 -7.53 10.90
N ASP A 17 9.32 -7.49 12.00
CA ASP A 17 8.73 -7.01 13.25
C ASP A 17 8.25 -5.56 13.12
N GLU A 18 9.04 -4.74 12.44
CA GLU A 18 8.64 -3.36 12.24
C GLU A 18 7.47 -3.26 11.26
N LEU A 19 7.46 -4.11 10.24
CA LEU A 19 6.35 -4.12 9.29
C LEU A 19 5.05 -4.57 9.97
N ARG A 20 5.13 -5.52 10.90
CA ARG A 20 3.97 -5.94 11.68
C ARG A 20 3.41 -4.78 12.48
N LYS A 21 4.29 -3.95 13.05
CA LYS A 21 3.85 -2.79 13.81
C LYS A 21 3.17 -1.76 12.92
N ILE A 22 3.75 -1.50 11.77
CA ILE A 22 3.18 -0.53 10.84
C ILE A 22 1.80 -1.01 10.37
N PHE A 23 1.70 -2.30 10.04
CA PHE A 23 0.46 -2.88 9.58
C PHE A 23 -0.65 -2.75 10.65
N LEU A 24 -0.31 -3.10 11.88
CA LEU A 24 -1.28 -3.01 12.98
C LEU A 24 -1.65 -1.58 13.31
N ASN A 25 -0.65 -0.73 13.52
CA ASN A 25 -0.89 0.63 13.96
C ASN A 25 -1.64 1.45 12.92
N THR A 26 -1.29 1.29 11.66
CA THR A 26 -1.94 2.05 10.61
C THR A 26 -3.41 1.66 10.47
N ARG A 27 -3.70 0.35 10.58
CA ARG A 27 -5.08 -0.11 10.52
C ARG A 27 -5.88 0.41 11.71
N GLN A 28 -5.30 0.34 12.90
CA GLN A 28 -5.98 0.81 14.10
C GLN A 28 -6.26 2.31 14.05
N GLU A 29 -5.38 3.08 13.44
CA GLU A 29 -5.55 4.52 13.32
C GLU A 29 -6.59 4.91 12.27
N ASN A 30 -6.73 4.11 11.22
CA ASN A 30 -7.49 4.52 10.07
C ASN A 30 -8.71 3.68 9.72
N PHE A 31 -8.78 2.43 10.18
CA PHE A 31 -9.85 1.53 9.77
C PHE A 31 -10.97 1.54 10.81
N ASN A 32 -11.75 2.62 10.82
CA ASN A 32 -12.80 2.76 11.81
C ASN A 32 -14.01 1.87 11.53
N TRP A 33 -14.01 1.15 10.42
CA TRP A 33 -15.10 0.22 10.08
C TRP A 33 -14.77 -1.21 10.52
N VAL A 34 -13.63 -1.42 11.19
CA VAL A 34 -13.20 -2.74 11.67
C VAL A 34 -13.10 -2.67 13.19
N GLU A 35 -13.51 -3.74 13.87
CA GLU A 35 -13.36 -3.82 15.31
C GLU A 35 -11.90 -3.70 15.71
N TYR A 36 -11.61 -2.73 16.55
CA TYR A 36 -10.24 -2.47 16.97
C TYR A 36 -9.58 -3.73 17.55
N ASP A 37 -10.29 -4.44 18.41
CA ASP A 37 -9.72 -5.61 19.07
C ASP A 37 -9.54 -6.81 18.17
N SER A 38 -10.12 -6.80 16.98
CA SER A 38 -9.96 -7.91 16.05
C SER A 38 -8.65 -7.81 15.28
N MET A 39 -7.98 -6.67 15.33
CA MET A 39 -6.73 -6.46 14.59
C MET A 39 -5.55 -6.93 15.42
N LYS A 40 -4.71 -7.77 14.83
CA LYS A 40 -3.54 -8.33 15.50
C LYS A 40 -2.29 -8.09 14.67
N SER A 41 -1.14 -8.02 15.32
CA SER A 41 0.10 -7.80 14.58
C SER A 41 0.45 -8.98 13.69
N GLU A 42 0.11 -10.21 14.09
CA GLU A 42 0.39 -11.38 13.28
C GLU A 42 -0.47 -11.44 12.01
N ASP A 43 -1.48 -10.59 11.89
CA ASP A 43 -2.26 -10.52 10.66
C ASP A 43 -1.38 -10.18 9.46
N PHE A 44 -0.26 -9.49 9.71
CA PHE A 44 0.70 -9.17 8.66
C PHE A 44 1.17 -10.46 7.97
N ASP A 45 1.51 -11.46 8.76
CA ASP A 45 2.08 -12.69 8.21
C ASP A 45 1.10 -13.42 7.31
N SER A 46 -0.14 -13.56 7.75
CA SER A 46 -1.13 -14.24 6.93
C SER A 46 -1.53 -13.40 5.72
N SER A 47 -1.52 -12.07 5.86
CA SER A 47 -1.93 -11.19 4.78
C SER A 47 -0.89 -11.10 3.67
N THR A 48 0.35 -11.40 3.95
CA THR A 48 1.42 -11.25 2.96
C THR A 48 2.04 -12.57 2.52
N GLU A 49 1.49 -13.68 2.99
CA GLU A 49 2.08 -14.98 2.67
C GLU A 49 2.10 -15.21 1.17
N GLY A 50 3.27 -15.56 0.65
CA GLY A 50 3.45 -15.81 -0.78
C GLY A 50 3.55 -14.56 -1.63
N GLU A 51 3.56 -13.38 -1.02
CA GLU A 51 3.57 -12.14 -1.78
C GLU A 51 4.96 -11.53 -1.86
N LEU A 52 5.15 -10.70 -2.88
CA LEU A 52 6.37 -9.92 -3.02
C LEU A 52 6.21 -8.67 -2.17
N ILE A 53 7.15 -8.42 -1.29
CA ILE A 53 7.06 -7.27 -0.37
C ILE A 53 8.25 -6.35 -0.58
N PHE A 54 7.97 -5.05 -0.74
CA PHE A 54 9.01 -4.02 -0.77
C PHE A 54 8.89 -3.14 0.45
N THR A 55 10.02 -2.81 1.04
CA THR A 55 10.11 -1.93 2.19
C THR A 55 10.67 -0.58 1.75
N ALA A 56 10.04 0.49 2.20
CA ALA A 56 10.53 1.85 1.94
C ALA A 56 11.16 2.39 3.22
N LYS A 57 12.33 3.01 3.07
CA LYS A 57 13.04 3.61 4.20
C LYS A 57 13.38 5.06 3.92
N ILE A 58 13.33 5.87 4.95
CA ILE A 58 13.82 7.24 4.91
C ILE A 58 14.83 7.35 6.04
N ASN A 59 16.09 7.67 5.70
CA ASN A 59 17.18 7.78 6.69
C ASN A 59 17.30 6.54 7.57
N ASN A 60 17.16 5.37 6.93
CA ASN A 60 17.25 4.08 7.59
C ASN A 60 16.06 3.71 8.46
N ASP A 61 15.08 4.58 8.58
CA ASP A 61 13.86 4.24 9.30
C ASP A 61 12.84 3.67 8.32
N ILE A 62 12.19 2.59 8.69
CA ILE A 62 11.18 2.00 7.84
C ILE A 62 9.95 2.92 7.82
N ALA A 63 9.60 3.37 6.63
CA ALA A 63 8.51 4.33 6.44
C ALA A 63 7.23 3.69 5.94
N GLY A 64 7.32 2.51 5.35
CA GLY A 64 6.15 1.85 4.83
C GLY A 64 6.51 0.61 4.05
N PHE A 65 5.48 -0.08 3.55
CA PHE A 65 5.70 -1.26 2.74
C PHE A 65 4.54 -1.48 1.77
N ILE A 66 4.80 -2.30 0.76
CA ILE A 66 3.77 -2.70 -0.19
C ILE A 66 3.92 -4.21 -0.39
N SER A 67 2.81 -4.93 -0.50
CA SER A 67 2.85 -6.34 -0.85
C SER A 67 2.01 -6.59 -2.08
N ILE A 68 2.49 -7.46 -2.96
CA ILE A 68 1.92 -7.67 -4.27
C ILE A 68 1.75 -9.17 -4.54
N TRP A 69 0.56 -9.55 -4.98
CA TRP A 69 0.33 -10.89 -5.49
C TRP A 69 0.74 -10.84 -6.96
N GLU A 70 1.91 -11.37 -7.25
CA GLU A 70 2.57 -11.16 -8.54
C GLU A 70 1.81 -11.69 -9.73
N GLU A 71 1.19 -12.84 -9.58
CA GLU A 71 0.48 -13.45 -10.70
C GLU A 71 -0.59 -12.55 -11.30
N ASP A 72 -1.28 -11.81 -10.44
CA ASP A 72 -2.38 -10.97 -10.89
C ASP A 72 -2.00 -9.50 -10.94
N LYS A 73 -0.76 -9.16 -10.63
CA LYS A 73 -0.32 -7.78 -10.52
C LYS A 73 -1.24 -7.01 -9.58
N PHE A 74 -1.59 -7.67 -8.48
CA PHE A 74 -2.57 -7.15 -7.53
C PHE A 74 -1.86 -6.66 -6.27
N ILE A 75 -2.04 -5.37 -5.96
CA ILE A 75 -1.50 -4.82 -4.72
C ILE A 75 -2.46 -5.18 -3.61
N HIS A 76 -2.00 -6.01 -2.69
CA HIS A 76 -2.82 -6.45 -1.58
C HIS A 76 -2.72 -5.47 -0.41
N ASN A 77 -1.53 -4.98 -0.14
CA ASN A 77 -1.31 -4.06 0.98
C ASN A 77 -0.41 -2.92 0.57
N LEU A 78 -0.74 -1.71 1.04
CA LEU A 78 0.12 -0.55 0.90
C LEU A 78 -0.10 0.28 2.16
N PHE A 79 0.92 0.33 3.00
CA PHE A 79 0.82 1.03 4.28
C PHE A 79 2.01 1.94 4.49
N VAL A 80 1.74 3.18 4.90
CA VAL A 80 2.76 4.17 5.19
C VAL A 80 2.61 4.57 6.65
N SER A 81 3.72 4.52 7.39
CA SER A 81 3.71 4.90 8.80
C SER A 81 3.27 6.35 8.94
N SER A 82 2.48 6.63 9.99
CA SER A 82 1.96 7.97 10.21
C SER A 82 3.09 8.99 10.40
N ASN A 83 4.27 8.54 10.82
CA ASN A 83 5.41 9.44 10.99
C ASN A 83 5.96 9.95 9.66
N PHE A 84 5.60 9.33 8.57
CA PHE A 84 6.16 9.64 7.26
C PHE A 84 5.09 9.99 6.22
N LYS A 85 3.94 10.46 6.69
CA LYS A 85 2.90 10.88 5.77
C LYS A 85 3.38 12.05 4.93
N ARG A 86 2.88 12.11 3.70
CA ARG A 86 3.18 13.22 2.78
C ARG A 86 4.64 13.36 2.42
N CYS A 87 5.37 12.25 2.53
CA CYS A 87 6.77 12.24 2.11
C CYS A 87 6.96 11.56 0.76
N GLY A 88 5.87 11.13 0.11
CA GLY A 88 5.97 10.49 -1.19
C GLY A 88 6.23 9.00 -1.12
N VAL A 89 6.09 8.39 0.05
CA VAL A 89 6.39 6.97 0.24
C VAL A 89 5.44 6.09 -0.55
N GLY A 90 4.13 6.38 -0.50
CA GLY A 90 3.15 5.58 -1.21
C GLY A 90 3.38 5.59 -2.71
N LYS A 91 3.64 6.78 -3.26
CA LYS A 91 3.91 6.91 -4.68
C LYS A 91 5.18 6.15 -5.07
N ALA A 92 6.22 6.24 -4.24
CA ALA A 92 7.47 5.54 -4.52
C ALA A 92 7.28 4.03 -4.52
N LEU A 93 6.48 3.52 -3.59
CA LEU A 93 6.21 2.08 -3.53
C LEU A 93 5.39 1.62 -4.74
N ILE A 94 4.43 2.42 -5.18
CA ILE A 94 3.68 2.09 -6.39
C ILE A 94 4.60 2.08 -7.60
N ASN A 95 5.48 3.07 -7.71
CA ASN A 95 6.42 3.10 -8.84
C ASN A 95 7.34 1.89 -8.84
N GLN A 96 7.77 1.46 -7.66
CA GLN A 96 8.58 0.25 -7.57
C GLN A 96 7.80 -0.98 -8.02
N SER A 97 6.52 -1.03 -7.70
CA SER A 97 5.67 -2.15 -8.11
C SER A 97 5.54 -2.19 -9.64
N VAL A 98 5.39 -1.02 -10.27
CA VAL A 98 5.34 -0.97 -11.73
C VAL A 98 6.62 -1.54 -12.33
N ARG A 99 7.76 -1.16 -11.76
CA ARG A 99 9.05 -1.66 -12.26
C ARG A 99 9.18 -3.16 -12.06
N ALA A 100 8.64 -3.66 -10.96
CA ALA A 100 8.82 -5.07 -10.61
C ALA A 100 7.91 -6.00 -11.38
N VAL A 101 6.64 -5.65 -11.53
CA VAL A 101 5.65 -6.56 -12.13
C VAL A 101 4.98 -6.00 -13.38
N GLY A 102 5.14 -4.73 -13.67
CA GLY A 102 4.55 -4.13 -14.88
C GLY A 102 3.13 -3.65 -14.65
N LEU A 103 2.57 -3.07 -15.69
CA LEU A 103 1.19 -2.59 -15.70
C LEU A 103 0.31 -3.58 -16.44
N PRO A 104 -0.98 -3.58 -16.16
CA PRO A 104 -1.68 -2.74 -15.21
C PRO A 104 -1.56 -3.29 -13.80
N LEU A 105 -1.71 -2.43 -12.82
CA LEU A 105 -1.80 -2.84 -11.43
C LEU A 105 -3.26 -2.73 -11.01
N THR A 106 -3.69 -3.61 -10.13
CA THR A 106 -5.05 -3.54 -9.58
C THR A 106 -4.99 -3.58 -8.07
N LEU A 107 -6.03 -3.09 -7.44
CA LEU A 107 -6.18 -3.21 -6.00
C LEU A 107 -7.65 -3.10 -5.61
N LYS A 108 -7.92 -3.42 -4.36
CA LYS A 108 -9.22 -3.32 -3.77
C LYS A 108 -9.11 -2.29 -2.66
N CYS A 109 -9.95 -1.26 -2.69
CA CYS A 109 -9.91 -0.22 -1.68
C CYS A 109 -11.29 -0.04 -1.07
N VAL A 110 -11.39 -0.27 0.24
CA VAL A 110 -12.65 -0.14 0.96
C VAL A 110 -13.17 1.29 0.78
N LYS A 111 -14.44 1.40 0.43
CA LYS A 111 -15.04 2.70 0.16
C LYS A 111 -14.98 3.63 1.36
N ALA A 112 -15.09 3.08 2.56
CA ALA A 112 -15.03 3.88 3.79
C ALA A 112 -13.65 4.49 4.02
N ASN A 113 -12.62 3.96 3.38
CA ASN A 113 -11.26 4.50 3.53
C ASN A 113 -11.07 5.66 2.57
N VAL A 114 -11.73 6.78 2.88
CA VAL A 114 -11.80 7.93 1.98
C VAL A 114 -10.42 8.49 1.65
N ASN A 115 -9.53 8.52 2.62
CA ASN A 115 -8.19 9.05 2.39
C ASN A 115 -7.43 8.20 1.37
N ALA A 116 -7.57 6.88 1.46
CA ALA A 116 -6.90 6.00 0.51
C ALA A 116 -7.50 6.14 -0.88
N VAL A 117 -8.84 6.17 -0.97
CA VAL A 117 -9.49 6.35 -2.25
C VAL A 117 -9.00 7.63 -2.92
N ASN A 118 -8.98 8.72 -2.18
CA ASN A 118 -8.53 10.01 -2.72
C ASN A 118 -7.07 9.96 -3.15
N PHE A 119 -6.24 9.27 -2.37
CA PHE A 119 -4.83 9.13 -2.72
C PHE A 119 -4.70 8.42 -4.06
N TYR A 120 -5.37 7.28 -4.24
CA TYR A 120 -5.24 6.54 -5.49
C TYR A 120 -5.76 7.34 -6.67
N LEU A 121 -6.90 8.01 -6.49
CA LEU A 121 -7.42 8.84 -7.58
C LEU A 121 -6.44 9.94 -7.95
N SER A 122 -5.79 10.56 -6.95
CA SER A 122 -4.82 11.61 -7.22
C SER A 122 -3.58 11.09 -7.93
N GLN A 123 -3.30 9.79 -7.82
CA GLN A 123 -2.15 9.17 -8.47
C GLN A 123 -2.48 8.62 -9.86
N GLY A 124 -3.68 8.84 -10.33
CA GLY A 124 -4.06 8.41 -11.67
C GLY A 124 -4.76 7.07 -11.77
N TRP A 125 -5.12 6.49 -10.64
CA TRP A 125 -5.89 5.25 -10.66
C TRP A 125 -7.33 5.54 -11.02
N THR A 126 -8.01 4.54 -11.58
CA THR A 126 -9.44 4.66 -11.93
C THR A 126 -10.23 3.63 -11.15
N ILE A 127 -11.48 3.96 -10.88
CA ILE A 127 -12.40 3.01 -10.26
C ILE A 127 -13.02 2.22 -11.39
N GLU A 128 -12.78 0.91 -11.38
CA GLU A 128 -13.33 0.04 -12.42
C GLU A 128 -14.70 -0.51 -12.04
N GLU A 129 -14.91 -0.71 -10.76
CA GLU A 129 -16.13 -1.33 -10.29
C GLU A 129 -16.32 -1.01 -8.81
N GLU A 130 -17.57 -0.82 -8.41
CA GLU A 130 -17.91 -0.73 -6.99
C GLU A 130 -18.62 -2.02 -6.62
N VAL A 131 -18.10 -2.73 -5.61
CA VAL A 131 -18.68 -4.00 -5.18
C VAL A 131 -19.45 -3.75 -3.88
N ILE A 132 -20.73 -4.05 -3.91
CA ILE A 132 -21.62 -3.81 -2.77
C ILE A 132 -21.69 -5.07 -1.93
N GLU A 133 -21.03 -5.03 -0.78
CA GLU A 133 -21.06 -6.13 0.17
C GLU A 133 -21.19 -5.52 1.56
N ASN A 134 -21.01 -6.31 2.60
CA ASN A 134 -21.07 -5.77 3.96
C ASN A 134 -20.13 -4.59 4.11
N GLU A 135 -18.97 -4.68 3.49
CA GLU A 135 -18.03 -3.58 3.48
C GLU A 135 -17.79 -3.22 2.02
N PRO A 136 -18.54 -2.26 1.48
CA PRO A 136 -18.41 -1.93 0.05
C PRO A 136 -16.99 -1.48 -0.29
N TYR A 137 -16.53 -1.87 -1.47
CA TYR A 137 -15.20 -1.49 -1.89
C TYR A 137 -15.15 -1.21 -3.38
N TYR A 138 -14.09 -0.53 -3.78
CA TYR A 138 -13.82 -0.27 -5.20
C TYR A 138 -12.72 -1.19 -5.68
N LEU A 139 -12.89 -1.72 -6.88
CA LEU A 139 -11.79 -2.33 -7.60
C LEU A 139 -11.18 -1.21 -8.42
N MET A 140 -9.88 -0.99 -8.23
CA MET A 140 -9.20 0.13 -8.88
C MET A 140 -8.07 -0.39 -9.75
N LYS A 141 -7.75 0.38 -10.77
CA LYS A 141 -6.75 -0.03 -11.75
C LYS A 141 -5.84 1.13 -12.13
N TYR A 142 -4.57 0.83 -12.28
CA TYR A 142 -3.56 1.78 -12.73
C TYR A 142 -3.01 1.24 -14.04
N LYS A 143 -3.35 1.88 -15.16
CA LYS A 143 -3.08 1.32 -16.46
C LYS A 143 -1.93 1.97 -17.19
N VAL A 144 -1.76 3.24 -17.02
CA VAL A 144 -0.84 4.01 -17.83
C VAL A 144 -0.10 5.02 -17.00
N ILE A 145 1.21 5.09 -17.18
CA ILE A 145 1.98 6.15 -16.59
C ILE A 145 1.99 7.28 -17.58
N ASN A 146 1.51 8.46 -17.13
CA ASN A 146 1.35 9.54 -18.03
C ASN A 146 2.59 10.31 -18.25
N VAL A 147 3.65 9.68 -18.68
CA VAL A 147 4.88 10.38 -18.88
C VAL A 147 4.92 11.09 -20.20
N LEU A 148 4.06 10.72 -21.12
CA LEU A 148 4.07 11.34 -22.40
C LEU A 148 3.28 12.59 -22.47
N GLU A 149 2.62 12.88 -21.39
CA GLU A 149 1.83 14.03 -21.41
C GLU A 149 2.61 15.23 -21.17
N LYS A 150 3.85 15.15 -21.06
CA LYS A 150 4.60 16.29 -20.86
C LYS A 150 4.98 16.94 -22.01
#